data_cddab4eadb11d40e28bbcabb6e619dbb
#
_entry.id   cddab4eadb11d40e28bbcabb6e619dbb
#
_cell.length_a   1.000
_cell.length_b   1.000
_cell.length_c   1.000
_cell.angle_alpha   90.00
_cell.angle_beta   90.00
_cell.angle_gamma   90.00
#
_symmetry.space_group_name_H-M   'P 1'
#
loop_
_entity.id
_entity.type
_entity.pdbx_description
1 polymer ?
#
loop_
_entity_poly.entity_id
_entity_poly.type
_entity_poly.pdbx_seq_one_letter_code
_entity_poly.pdbx_strand_id
1 'polypeptide(L)'
;MYIHIGGAYAVDMREIVGIMDMDNTSTSAVTRDFLRRKEVEGKIITTTPELPKSFVVTGEYVYITPVTAATLEKRWKLWPGPKAGRKE
;
A
#
# COMPACT_ATOMS: atom_id res chain seq x y z
N MET A 1 -11.77 7.98 -5.19
CA MET A 1 -10.68 8.93 -4.87
C MET A 1 -9.36 8.20 -4.82
N TYR A 2 -8.31 8.83 -5.28
CA TYR A 2 -7.00 8.23 -5.38
C TYR A 2 -6.01 8.91 -4.44
N ILE A 3 -5.05 8.13 -3.94
CA ILE A 3 -3.91 8.73 -3.25
C ILE A 3 -2.64 8.42 -4.04
N HIS A 4 -1.73 9.36 -4.01
CA HIS A 4 -0.42 9.22 -4.65
C HIS A 4 0.47 8.40 -3.72
N ILE A 5 1.03 7.31 -4.25
CA ILE A 5 1.81 6.39 -3.42
C ILE A 5 3.27 6.30 -3.83
N GLY A 6 3.72 7.18 -4.72
CA GLY A 6 5.12 7.23 -5.12
C GLY A 6 5.26 7.17 -6.63
N GLY A 7 6.30 7.83 -7.15
CA GLY A 7 6.52 7.86 -8.58
C GLY A 7 5.32 8.39 -9.31
N ALA A 8 4.93 7.69 -10.37
CA ALA A 8 3.75 8.05 -11.16
C ALA A 8 2.51 7.28 -10.73
N TYR A 9 2.59 6.56 -9.62
CA TYR A 9 1.50 5.65 -9.23
C TYR A 9 0.52 6.30 -8.29
N ALA A 10 -0.75 6.09 -8.54
CA ALA A 10 -1.84 6.48 -7.66
C ALA A 10 -2.79 5.30 -7.55
N VAL A 11 -3.36 5.09 -6.37
CA VAL A 11 -4.21 3.94 -6.10
C VAL A 11 -5.55 4.43 -5.57
N ASP A 12 -6.62 3.79 -6.04
CA ASP A 12 -7.95 4.08 -5.53
C ASP A 12 -7.98 3.68 -4.06
N MET A 13 -8.33 4.63 -3.21
CA MET A 13 -8.36 4.41 -1.76
C MET A 13 -9.26 3.26 -1.37
N ARG A 14 -10.30 2.99 -2.16
CA ARG A 14 -11.23 1.91 -1.85
C ARG A 14 -10.60 0.53 -2.03
N GLU A 15 -9.52 0.44 -2.79
CA GLU A 15 -8.86 -0.83 -3.04
C GLU A 15 -7.79 -1.16 -2.01
N ILE A 16 -7.44 -0.22 -1.15
CA ILE A 16 -6.37 -0.43 -0.19
C ILE A 16 -6.86 -1.33 0.93
N VAL A 17 -6.19 -2.47 1.10
CA VAL A 17 -6.45 -3.40 2.18
C VAL A 17 -5.61 -3.06 3.39
N GLY A 18 -4.39 -2.59 3.17
CA GLY A 18 -3.51 -2.23 4.26
C GLY A 18 -2.28 -1.51 3.78
N ILE A 19 -1.63 -0.84 4.71
CA ILE A 19 -0.36 -0.16 4.49
C ILE A 19 0.59 -0.69 5.55
N MET A 20 1.73 -1.22 5.14
CA MET A 20 2.66 -1.88 6.06
C MET A 20 4.02 -1.23 6.01
N ASP A 21 4.57 -0.99 7.19
CA ASP A 21 5.93 -0.47 7.35
C ASP A 21 6.91 -1.62 7.07
N MET A 22 7.82 -1.41 6.14
CA MET A 22 8.74 -2.45 5.73
C MET A 22 9.66 -2.88 6.87
N ASP A 23 10.06 -1.93 7.71
CA ASP A 23 10.98 -2.24 8.81
C ASP A 23 10.34 -3.09 9.89
N ASN A 24 9.02 -2.97 10.08
CA ASN A 24 8.34 -3.65 11.16
C ASN A 24 7.64 -4.92 10.75
N THR A 25 7.26 -5.05 9.48
CA THR A 25 6.43 -6.18 9.06
C THR A 25 7.17 -7.20 8.23
N SER A 26 8.27 -6.83 7.57
CA SER A 26 8.96 -7.73 6.66
C SER A 26 9.65 -8.89 7.38
N THR A 27 9.79 -8.82 8.71
CA THR A 27 10.42 -9.89 9.48
C THR A 27 9.46 -11.03 9.81
N SER A 28 8.16 -10.81 9.66
CA SER A 28 7.17 -11.85 9.93
C SER A 28 7.22 -12.92 8.85
N ALA A 29 7.19 -14.19 9.27
CA ALA A 29 7.17 -15.29 8.31
C ALA A 29 5.92 -15.24 7.44
N VAL A 30 4.78 -14.90 8.05
CA VAL A 30 3.53 -14.80 7.31
C VAL A 30 3.61 -13.71 6.25
N THR A 31 4.18 -12.57 6.61
CA THR A 31 4.33 -11.46 5.67
C THR A 31 5.28 -11.84 4.53
N ARG A 32 6.40 -12.50 4.86
CA ARG A 32 7.35 -12.91 3.83
C ARG A 32 6.73 -13.91 2.86
N ASP A 33 5.95 -14.85 3.37
CA ASP A 33 5.27 -15.83 2.52
C ASP A 33 4.26 -15.15 1.60
N PHE A 34 3.51 -14.20 2.15
CA PHE A 34 2.54 -13.44 1.36
C PHE A 34 3.23 -12.70 0.22
N LEU A 35 4.32 -11.99 0.54
CA LEU A 35 5.03 -11.22 -0.47
C LEU A 35 5.66 -12.12 -1.52
N ARG A 36 6.20 -13.28 -1.10
CA ARG A 36 6.78 -14.22 -2.05
C ARG A 36 5.74 -14.73 -3.02
N ARG A 37 4.56 -15.06 -2.53
CA ARG A 37 3.49 -15.52 -3.42
C ARG A 37 3.08 -14.44 -4.40
N LYS A 38 2.99 -13.19 -3.95
CA LYS A 38 2.65 -12.09 -4.84
C LYS A 38 3.74 -11.88 -5.88
N GLU A 39 4.99 -12.05 -5.49
CA GLU A 39 6.10 -11.91 -6.42
C GLU A 39 6.04 -12.98 -7.50
N VAL A 40 5.79 -14.24 -7.11
CA VAL A 40 5.69 -15.34 -8.07
C VAL A 40 4.54 -15.10 -9.04
N GLU A 41 3.45 -14.51 -8.57
CA GLU A 41 2.29 -14.21 -9.41
C GLU A 41 2.50 -12.99 -10.29
N GLY A 42 3.61 -12.27 -10.12
CA GLY A 42 3.84 -11.05 -10.86
C GLY A 42 2.99 -9.89 -10.40
N LYS A 43 2.61 -9.88 -9.15
CA LYS A 43 1.69 -8.89 -8.60
C LYS A 43 2.37 -7.85 -7.73
N ILE A 44 3.69 -7.78 -7.73
CA ILE A 44 4.41 -6.76 -6.97
C ILE A 44 4.88 -5.69 -7.93
N ILE A 45 4.56 -4.44 -7.60
CA ILE A 45 4.90 -3.28 -8.41
C ILE A 45 5.82 -2.38 -7.60
N THR A 46 7.01 -2.11 -8.12
CA THR A 46 7.93 -1.16 -7.52
C THR A 46 7.65 0.21 -8.14
N THR A 47 7.27 1.18 -7.31
CA THR A 47 6.82 2.47 -7.83
C THR A 47 7.98 3.33 -8.33
N THR A 48 9.14 3.25 -7.67
CA THR A 48 10.32 3.99 -8.08
C THR A 48 11.56 3.16 -7.76
N PRO A 49 12.73 3.48 -8.33
CA PRO A 49 13.96 2.76 -8.00
C PRO A 49 14.57 3.16 -6.65
N GLU A 50 13.96 4.11 -5.95
CA GLU A 50 14.47 4.56 -4.66
C GLU A 50 14.30 3.48 -3.61
N LEU A 51 15.07 3.61 -2.52
CA LEU A 51 15.03 2.64 -1.43
C LEU A 51 13.61 2.59 -0.83
N PRO A 52 13.01 1.41 -0.81
CA PRO A 52 11.61 1.31 -0.35
C PRO A 52 11.49 1.42 1.16
N LYS A 53 10.35 1.90 1.62
CA LYS A 53 10.07 2.06 3.05
C LYS A 53 8.77 1.40 3.47
N SER A 54 7.84 1.16 2.55
CA SER A 54 6.55 0.58 2.92
C SER A 54 5.92 -0.16 1.76
N PHE A 55 4.91 -0.95 2.10
CA PHE A 55 4.09 -1.68 1.13
C PHE A 55 2.66 -1.16 1.19
N VAL A 56 2.03 -1.00 0.03
CA VAL A 56 0.61 -0.73 -0.06
C VAL A 56 -0.04 -1.97 -0.63
N VAL A 57 -0.90 -2.60 0.15
CA VAL A 57 -1.56 -3.85 -0.26
C VAL A 57 -2.95 -3.53 -0.75
N THR A 58 -3.24 -3.94 -1.98
CA THR A 58 -4.59 -3.85 -2.54
C THR A 58 -5.11 -5.25 -2.78
N GLY A 59 -6.31 -5.35 -3.29
CA GLY A 59 -6.92 -6.66 -3.54
C GLY A 59 -6.12 -7.52 -4.49
N GLU A 60 -5.44 -6.91 -5.45
CA GLU A 60 -4.72 -7.67 -6.47
C GLU A 60 -3.20 -7.46 -6.40
N TYR A 61 -2.76 -6.24 -6.16
CA TYR A 61 -1.33 -5.90 -6.25
C TYR A 61 -0.77 -5.45 -4.92
N VAL A 62 0.54 -5.60 -4.77
CA VAL A 62 1.29 -5.01 -3.67
C VAL A 62 2.24 -3.99 -4.29
N TYR A 63 2.19 -2.75 -3.82
CA TYR A 63 3.05 -1.69 -4.31
C TYR A 63 4.16 -1.43 -3.31
N ILE A 64 5.39 -1.40 -3.78
CA ILE A 64 6.54 -1.09 -2.94
C ILE A 64 6.91 0.36 -3.20
N THR A 65 7.00 1.15 -2.15
CA THR A 65 7.14 2.60 -2.28
C THR A 65 8.14 3.16 -1.27
N PRO A 66 8.90 4.22 -1.65
CA PRO A 66 9.75 4.91 -0.71
C PRO A 66 9.01 5.88 0.21
N VAL A 67 7.71 6.08 -0.02
CA VAL A 67 6.90 6.92 0.89
C VAL A 67 6.67 6.13 2.17
N THR A 68 6.83 6.80 3.32
CA THR A 68 6.68 6.10 4.60
C THR A 68 5.24 5.70 4.85
N ALA A 69 5.08 4.62 5.64
CA ALA A 69 3.75 4.14 6.00
C ALA A 69 2.96 5.23 6.74
N ALA A 70 3.64 5.99 7.59
CA ALA A 70 2.96 7.07 8.33
C ALA A 70 2.36 8.11 7.38
N THR A 71 3.12 8.50 6.35
CA THR A 71 2.63 9.46 5.37
C THR A 71 1.45 8.91 4.59
N LEU A 72 1.55 7.64 4.18
CA LEU A 72 0.48 7.01 3.41
C LEU A 72 -0.78 6.85 4.25
N GLU A 73 -0.61 6.46 5.51
CA GLU A 73 -1.77 6.33 6.39
C GLU A 73 -2.45 7.66 6.63
N LYS A 74 -1.65 8.72 6.74
CA LYS A 74 -2.23 10.05 6.91
C LYS A 74 -3.06 10.42 5.70
N ARG A 75 -2.56 10.16 4.49
CA ARG A 75 -3.31 10.43 3.28
C ARG A 75 -4.58 9.61 3.21
N TRP A 76 -4.49 8.34 3.60
CA TRP A 76 -5.63 7.43 3.58
C TRP A 76 -6.70 7.85 4.58
N LYS A 77 -6.27 8.33 5.75
CA LYS A 77 -7.21 8.76 6.79
C LYS A 77 -7.97 10.02 6.41
N LEU A 78 -7.45 10.80 5.49
CA LEU A 78 -8.14 11.99 5.02
C LEU A 78 -9.31 11.63 4.11
N TRP A 79 -9.35 10.41 3.63
CA TRP A 79 -10.46 9.95 2.80
C TRP A 79 -11.67 9.65 3.68
N PRO A 80 -12.82 10.29 3.39
CA PRO A 80 -14.00 10.10 4.24
C PRO A 80 -14.64 8.71 4.11
N GLY A 81 -14.17 7.90 3.15
CA GLY A 81 -14.68 6.54 2.99
C GLY A 81 -15.87 6.48 2.06
N PRO A 82 -16.27 5.26 1.68
CA PRO A 82 -17.38 5.10 0.76
C PRO A 82 -18.72 5.53 1.36
N LYS A 83 -18.76 5.72 2.67
CA LYS A 83 -19.97 6.17 3.35
C LYS A 83 -20.00 7.66 3.59
N ALA A 84 -19.01 8.37 3.08
CA ALA A 84 -18.97 9.81 3.23
C ALA A 84 -20.26 10.40 2.66
N GLY A 85 -20.81 11.34 3.40
CA GLY A 85 -22.03 12.00 2.98
C GLY A 85 -23.29 11.25 3.35
N ARG A 86 -23.15 10.09 3.91
CA ARG A 86 -24.27 9.36 4.41
C ARG A 86 -24.38 9.40 5.87
N LYS A 87 -23.52 9.49 6.45
CA LYS A 87 -23.22 9.34 7.63
C LYS A 87 -23.89 8.97 8.40
N GLU A 88 -23.81 8.41 7.69
CA GLU A 88 -24.49 7.86 7.99
C GLU A 88 -24.91 7.73 8.66
#